data_42f2ccd84cb73d15aa865f3a5043914c
#
_entry.id   42f2ccd84cb73d15aa865f3a5043914c
#
_cell.length_a   1.000
_cell.length_b   1.000
_cell.length_c   1.000
_cell.angle_alpha   90.00
_cell.angle_beta   90.00
_cell.angle_gamma   90.00
#
_symmetry.space_group_name_H-M   'P 1'
#
loop_
_entity.id
_entity.type
_entity.pdbx_description
1 polymer ?
#
loop_
_entity_poly.entity_id
_entity_poly.type
_entity_poly.pdbx_seq_one_letter_code
_entity_poly.pdbx_strand_id
1 'polypeptide(L)'
;MGRCLKLCALTLACAMTFGCAVKNNQRGDYSTQAEQRFRRSYEAAFDNNEQQGSQQLLRKARSAIGTPYVPGGMSPGGFDCSGFVCWAYKSVGVSLPRTAREQSVVGKRINNVEEMQVGDIVAFRHPRRGYHTGIY
;
A
#
# COMPACT_ATOMS: atom_id res chain seq x y z
N MET A 1 7.29 -18.09 66.88
CA MET A 1 8.65 -18.63 66.83
C MET A 1 8.94 -18.84 65.36
N GLY A 2 9.84 -18.24 64.68
CA GLY A 2 11.04 -17.54 64.90
C GLY A 2 11.40 -16.82 63.58
N ARG A 3 11.89 -15.70 63.79
CA ARG A 3 12.51 -14.72 62.87
C ARG A 3 13.58 -15.35 61.99
N CYS A 4 13.68 -14.91 60.73
CA CYS A 4 14.98 -14.61 60.14
C CYS A 4 14.86 -13.59 59.02
N LEU A 5 15.25 -12.38 59.34
CA LEU A 5 15.65 -11.29 58.40
C LEU A 5 16.98 -11.69 57.74
N LYS A 6 17.09 -11.59 56.44
CA LYS A 6 18.38 -11.35 55.78
C LYS A 6 18.19 -10.35 54.67
N LEU A 7 18.70 -9.15 54.97
CA LEU A 7 19.13 -8.18 53.96
C LEU A 7 20.29 -8.78 53.16
N CYS A 8 20.23 -8.63 51.85
CA CYS A 8 21.46 -8.63 51.04
C CYS A 8 21.26 -7.63 49.89
N ALA A 9 21.77 -6.52 50.09
CA ALA A 9 22.78 -5.77 49.32
C ALA A 9 22.58 -5.60 47.83
N LEU A 10 22.45 -4.32 47.51
CA LEU A 10 22.63 -3.69 46.20
C LEU A 10 23.75 -4.32 45.36
N THR A 11 23.44 -4.62 44.11
CA THR A 11 24.39 -4.43 43.01
C THR A 11 23.70 -3.73 41.85
N LEU A 12 24.04 -2.46 41.69
CA LEU A 12 23.75 -1.61 40.58
C LEU A 12 24.57 -2.14 39.38
N ALA A 13 23.94 -2.90 38.50
CA ALA A 13 24.51 -3.23 37.17
C ALA A 13 23.91 -2.27 36.17
N CYS A 14 24.60 -1.17 35.92
CA CYS A 14 24.37 -0.24 34.84
C CYS A 14 24.73 -0.92 33.53
N ALA A 15 23.76 -1.63 32.93
CA ALA A 15 23.88 -2.11 31.54
C ALA A 15 23.53 -0.96 30.61
N MET A 16 24.56 -0.22 30.18
CA MET A 16 24.49 0.67 29.05
C MET A 16 24.30 -0.20 27.79
N THR A 17 23.05 -0.47 27.46
CA THR A 17 22.72 -0.96 26.12
C THR A 17 22.87 0.21 25.17
N PHE A 18 24.01 0.25 24.47
CA PHE A 18 24.15 1.01 23.25
C PHE A 18 23.11 0.45 22.26
N GLY A 19 21.93 1.02 22.29
CA GLY A 19 20.94 0.83 21.25
C GLY A 19 21.50 1.45 19.97
N CYS A 20 21.97 0.61 19.05
CA CYS A 20 22.12 1.01 17.66
C CYS A 20 20.77 1.53 17.20
N ALA A 21 20.61 2.83 17.17
CA ALA A 21 19.51 3.49 16.49
C ALA A 21 19.70 3.18 14.99
N VAL A 22 19.05 2.15 14.52
CA VAL A 22 18.81 1.96 13.10
C VAL A 22 18.10 3.22 12.66
N LYS A 23 18.82 4.09 11.96
CA LYS A 23 18.22 5.21 11.24
C LYS A 23 17.24 4.60 10.23
N ASN A 24 16.00 4.45 10.66
CA ASN A 24 14.91 4.17 9.78
C ASN A 24 14.89 5.31 8.78
N ASN A 25 15.27 5.02 7.56
CA ASN A 25 15.29 5.97 6.45
C ASN A 25 13.85 6.46 6.30
N GLN A 26 13.57 7.65 6.83
CA GLN A 26 12.30 8.34 6.70
C GLN A 26 12.07 8.66 5.21
N ARG A 27 11.59 7.67 4.49
CA ARG A 27 10.82 7.94 3.28
C ARG A 27 9.53 8.59 3.79
N GLY A 28 9.44 9.86 3.54
CA GLY A 28 8.59 10.84 4.18
C GLY A 28 7.21 10.37 4.62
N ASP A 29 6.74 11.00 5.66
CA ASP A 29 5.45 10.92 6.34
C ASP A 29 4.21 10.78 5.41
N TYR A 30 4.30 11.27 4.19
CA TYR A 30 3.29 11.14 3.14
C TYR A 30 3.04 9.68 2.71
N SER A 31 4.07 8.85 2.63
CA SER A 31 3.91 7.44 2.23
C SER A 31 3.17 6.63 3.30
N THR A 32 3.38 6.95 4.58
CA THR A 32 2.75 6.23 5.70
C THR A 32 1.25 6.51 5.80
N GLN A 33 0.83 7.76 5.60
CA GLN A 33 -0.59 8.13 5.64
C GLN A 33 -1.35 7.57 4.42
N ALA A 34 -0.75 7.63 3.24
CA ALA A 34 -1.33 7.07 2.03
C ALA A 34 -1.48 5.55 2.13
N GLU A 35 -0.46 4.87 2.66
CA GLU A 35 -0.47 3.43 2.92
C GLU A 35 -1.55 3.04 3.94
N GLN A 36 -1.67 3.75 5.06
CA GLN A 36 -2.69 3.48 6.06
C GLN A 36 -4.11 3.72 5.52
N ARG A 37 -4.30 4.74 4.68
CA ARG A 37 -5.58 5.03 4.04
C ARG A 37 -5.94 3.95 3.03
N PHE A 38 -4.98 3.53 2.22
CA PHE A 38 -5.15 2.42 1.29
C PHE A 38 -5.54 1.14 2.02
N ARG A 39 -4.76 0.71 3.02
CA ARG A 39 -5.03 -0.52 3.78
C ARG A 39 -6.42 -0.53 4.39
N ARG A 40 -6.81 0.51 5.10
CA ARG A 40 -8.16 0.61 5.69
C ARG A 40 -9.27 0.50 4.65
N SER A 41 -9.13 1.19 3.52
CA SER A 41 -10.14 1.13 2.45
C SER A 41 -10.15 -0.22 1.74
N TYR A 42 -8.99 -0.85 1.59
CA TYR A 42 -8.86 -2.18 0.99
C TYR A 42 -9.50 -3.26 1.89
N GLU A 43 -9.14 -3.29 3.16
CA GLU A 43 -9.72 -4.20 4.14
C GLU A 43 -11.26 -4.07 4.18
N ALA A 44 -11.77 -2.84 4.23
CA ALA A 44 -13.21 -2.60 4.20
C ALA A 44 -13.91 -3.07 2.91
N ALA A 45 -13.23 -3.02 1.78
CA ALA A 45 -13.80 -3.39 0.48
C ALA A 45 -13.77 -4.90 0.20
N PHE A 46 -12.77 -5.61 0.72
CA PHE A 46 -12.49 -7.01 0.36
C PHE A 46 -12.62 -8.00 1.54
N ASP A 47 -12.80 -7.54 2.77
CA ASP A 47 -12.81 -8.37 4.00
C ASP A 47 -13.94 -9.42 4.01
N ASN A 48 -15.06 -9.18 3.32
CA ASN A 48 -16.22 -10.07 3.33
C ASN A 48 -16.45 -10.85 2.03
N ASN A 49 -15.86 -10.45 0.91
CA ASN A 49 -16.01 -11.14 -0.37
C ASN A 49 -14.99 -10.66 -1.42
N GLU A 50 -13.78 -11.14 -1.33
CA GLU A 50 -12.67 -10.79 -2.22
C GLU A 50 -12.99 -11.02 -3.70
N GLN A 51 -13.66 -12.12 -4.04
CA GLN A 51 -14.04 -12.43 -5.42
C GLN A 51 -15.04 -11.43 -6.00
N GLN A 52 -16.00 -10.98 -5.19
CA GLN A 52 -17.01 -10.02 -5.64
C GLN A 52 -16.38 -8.64 -5.87
N GLY A 53 -15.50 -8.20 -4.98
CA GLY A 53 -14.75 -6.96 -5.11
C GLY A 53 -13.89 -6.95 -6.37
N SER A 54 -13.11 -8.01 -6.61
CA SER A 54 -12.26 -8.16 -7.80
C SER A 54 -13.07 -8.18 -9.09
N GLN A 55 -14.22 -8.87 -9.15
CA GLN A 55 -15.09 -8.87 -10.30
C GLN A 55 -15.72 -7.49 -10.58
N GLN A 56 -16.10 -6.76 -9.52
CA GLN A 56 -16.63 -5.40 -9.67
C GLN A 56 -15.57 -4.46 -10.20
N LEU A 57 -14.37 -4.52 -9.64
CA LEU A 57 -13.21 -3.76 -10.09
C LEU A 57 -12.91 -4.04 -11.57
N LEU A 58 -12.88 -5.32 -11.98
CA LEU A 58 -12.61 -5.72 -13.35
C LEU A 58 -13.70 -5.22 -14.32
N ARG A 59 -14.99 -5.34 -13.96
CA ARG A 59 -16.08 -4.77 -14.77
C ARG A 59 -15.91 -3.27 -14.95
N LYS A 60 -15.56 -2.57 -13.87
CA LYS A 60 -15.29 -1.13 -13.90
C LYS A 60 -14.11 -0.80 -14.81
N ALA A 61 -12.99 -1.48 -14.65
CA ALA A 61 -11.80 -1.30 -15.48
C ALA A 61 -12.10 -1.51 -16.98
N ARG A 62 -12.80 -2.59 -17.30
CA ARG A 62 -13.20 -2.89 -18.70
C ARG A 62 -14.12 -1.84 -19.31
N SER A 63 -14.96 -1.17 -18.51
CA SER A 63 -15.82 -0.10 -19.03
C SER A 63 -15.05 1.15 -19.48
N ALA A 64 -13.75 1.24 -19.20
CA ALA A 64 -12.88 2.31 -19.67
C ALA A 64 -12.17 1.99 -21.00
N ILE A 65 -12.35 0.79 -21.55
CA ILE A 65 -11.71 0.42 -22.84
C ILE A 65 -12.16 1.40 -23.92
N GLY A 66 -11.21 1.92 -24.68
CA GLY A 66 -11.44 2.93 -25.72
C GLY A 66 -11.39 4.39 -25.22
N THR A 67 -11.29 4.61 -23.90
CA THR A 67 -11.10 5.97 -23.37
C THR A 67 -9.72 6.51 -23.75
N PRO A 68 -9.61 7.76 -24.23
CA PRO A 68 -8.34 8.34 -24.64
C PRO A 68 -7.39 8.54 -23.45
N TYR A 69 -6.08 8.46 -23.72
CA TYR A 69 -5.06 8.84 -22.76
C TYR A 69 -4.96 10.36 -22.67
N VAL A 70 -5.15 10.90 -21.48
CA VAL A 70 -5.03 12.34 -21.18
C VAL A 70 -4.10 12.52 -19.99
N PRO A 71 -2.98 13.22 -20.11
CA PRO A 71 -2.10 13.52 -18.98
C PRO A 71 -2.87 14.19 -17.84
N GLY A 72 -2.76 13.65 -16.61
CA GLY A 72 -3.51 14.13 -15.46
C GLY A 72 -4.98 13.72 -15.42
N GLY A 73 -5.49 13.01 -16.42
CA GLY A 73 -6.89 12.59 -16.52
C GLY A 73 -7.27 11.54 -15.46
N MET A 74 -8.50 11.66 -14.93
CA MET A 74 -9.05 10.80 -13.87
C MET A 74 -10.52 10.44 -14.09
N SER A 75 -11.06 10.63 -15.28
CA SER A 75 -12.47 10.45 -15.58
C SER A 75 -12.68 9.81 -16.95
N PRO A 76 -13.90 9.31 -17.26
CA PRO A 76 -14.21 8.71 -18.57
C PRO A 76 -13.99 9.62 -19.79
N GLY A 77 -13.77 10.90 -19.61
CA GLY A 77 -13.33 11.82 -20.68
C GLY A 77 -11.85 11.68 -21.07
N GLY A 78 -11.05 10.99 -20.26
CA GLY A 78 -9.65 10.69 -20.49
C GLY A 78 -8.94 10.31 -19.19
N PHE A 79 -8.02 9.39 -19.28
CA PHE A 79 -7.22 8.91 -18.15
C PHE A 79 -5.73 9.01 -18.43
N ASP A 80 -4.94 9.33 -17.40
CA ASP A 80 -3.56 8.84 -17.34
C ASP A 80 -3.51 7.46 -16.65
N CYS A 81 -2.33 6.84 -16.62
CA CYS A 81 -2.19 5.48 -16.08
C CYS A 81 -2.68 5.35 -14.63
N SER A 82 -2.19 6.20 -13.75
CA SER A 82 -2.57 6.16 -12.33
C SER A 82 -3.96 6.72 -12.04
N GLY A 83 -4.43 7.65 -12.86
CA GLY A 83 -5.80 8.16 -12.78
C GLY A 83 -6.84 7.12 -13.14
N PHE A 84 -6.57 6.28 -14.15
CA PHE A 84 -7.38 5.11 -14.49
C PHE A 84 -7.45 4.13 -13.31
N VAL A 85 -6.31 3.79 -12.71
CA VAL A 85 -6.24 2.86 -11.57
C VAL A 85 -7.01 3.43 -10.37
N CYS A 86 -6.82 4.72 -10.02
CA CYS A 86 -7.59 5.39 -8.97
C CYS A 86 -9.10 5.33 -9.22
N TRP A 87 -9.54 5.62 -10.45
CA TRP A 87 -10.95 5.64 -10.81
C TRP A 87 -11.58 4.24 -10.74
N ALA A 88 -10.88 3.22 -11.19
CA ALA A 88 -11.36 1.85 -11.11
C ALA A 88 -11.49 1.37 -9.66
N TYR A 89 -10.46 1.55 -8.84
CA TYR A 89 -10.47 1.15 -7.43
C TYR A 89 -11.47 1.92 -6.56
N LYS A 90 -11.74 3.18 -6.90
CA LYS A 90 -12.79 3.96 -6.23
C LYS A 90 -14.18 3.30 -6.35
N SER A 91 -14.44 2.53 -7.41
CA SER A 91 -15.72 1.83 -7.59
C SER A 91 -15.98 0.72 -6.57
N VAL A 92 -14.92 0.22 -5.94
CA VAL A 92 -14.97 -0.77 -4.85
C VAL A 92 -14.64 -0.15 -3.49
N GLY A 93 -14.66 1.20 -3.40
CA GLY A 93 -14.42 1.91 -2.15
C GLY A 93 -12.96 2.07 -1.75
N VAL A 94 -12.01 1.60 -2.56
CA VAL A 94 -10.57 1.69 -2.26
C VAL A 94 -9.99 3.03 -2.69
N SER A 95 -9.29 3.68 -1.77
CA SER A 95 -8.61 4.97 -2.00
C SER A 95 -7.13 4.75 -2.28
N LEU A 96 -6.69 5.07 -3.48
CA LEU A 96 -5.29 4.97 -3.91
C LEU A 96 -4.61 6.34 -3.96
N PRO A 97 -3.28 6.39 -3.80
CA PRO A 97 -2.49 7.57 -4.09
C PRO A 97 -2.62 7.99 -5.57
N ARG A 98 -2.46 9.29 -5.84
CA ARG A 98 -2.68 9.82 -7.18
C ARG A 98 -1.62 9.41 -8.20
N THR A 99 -0.37 9.26 -7.81
CA THR A 99 0.73 9.04 -8.74
C THR A 99 1.10 7.56 -8.90
N ALA A 100 1.54 7.18 -10.10
CA ALA A 100 2.00 5.82 -10.38
C ALA A 100 3.21 5.43 -9.51
N ARG A 101 4.06 6.38 -9.13
CA ARG A 101 5.19 6.14 -8.22
C ARG A 101 4.70 5.75 -6.82
N GLU A 102 3.72 6.45 -6.29
CA GLU A 102 3.15 6.14 -4.98
C GLU A 102 2.38 4.83 -5.01
N GLN A 103 1.61 4.59 -6.09
CA GLN A 103 0.90 3.33 -6.29
C GLN A 103 1.83 2.11 -6.35
N SER A 104 3.07 2.29 -6.82
CA SER A 104 4.05 1.20 -6.91
C SER A 104 4.59 0.70 -5.56
N VAL A 105 4.25 1.37 -4.46
CA VAL A 105 4.75 1.07 -3.12
C VAL A 105 3.67 0.85 -2.07
N VAL A 106 2.38 0.93 -2.45
CA VAL A 106 1.27 0.63 -1.54
C VAL A 106 0.93 -0.85 -1.56
N GLY A 107 0.41 -1.34 -0.45
CA GLY A 107 -0.04 -2.71 -0.30
C GLY A 107 1.09 -3.72 -0.12
N LYS A 108 0.72 -5.00 -0.22
CA LYS A 108 1.67 -6.11 -0.13
C LYS A 108 2.36 -6.32 -1.47
N ARG A 109 3.69 -6.33 -1.48
CA ARG A 109 4.45 -6.61 -2.70
C ARG A 109 4.33 -8.10 -3.07
N ILE A 110 3.98 -8.36 -4.33
CA ILE A 110 4.01 -9.68 -4.95
C ILE A 110 5.33 -9.79 -5.72
N ASN A 111 6.11 -10.82 -5.42
CA ASN A 111 7.44 -11.01 -6.02
C ASN A 111 7.42 -12.05 -7.15
N ASN A 112 6.41 -12.90 -7.18
CA ASN A 112 6.25 -13.94 -8.19
C ASN A 112 5.00 -13.66 -9.03
N VAL A 113 5.15 -13.63 -10.35
CA VAL A 113 4.04 -13.40 -11.29
C VAL A 113 2.94 -14.48 -11.16
N GLU A 114 3.31 -15.69 -10.76
CA GLU A 114 2.37 -16.80 -10.55
C GLU A 114 1.42 -16.57 -9.34
N GLU A 115 1.78 -15.65 -8.44
CA GLU A 115 0.94 -15.27 -7.28
C GLU A 115 -0.01 -14.12 -7.60
N MET A 116 0.08 -13.53 -8.79
CA MET A 116 -0.76 -12.39 -9.17
C MET A 116 -2.21 -12.82 -9.34
N GLN A 117 -3.10 -11.98 -8.86
CA GLN A 117 -4.54 -12.17 -8.92
C GLN A 117 -5.21 -11.03 -9.69
N VAL A 118 -6.38 -11.34 -10.25
CA VAL A 118 -7.21 -10.34 -10.92
C VAL A 118 -7.54 -9.20 -9.97
N GLY A 119 -7.15 -8.00 -10.38
CA GLY A 119 -7.30 -6.81 -9.57
C GLY A 119 -5.98 -6.27 -8.99
N ASP A 120 -4.90 -7.03 -9.02
CA ASP A 120 -3.61 -6.54 -8.53
C ASP A 120 -3.11 -5.32 -9.33
N ILE A 121 -2.40 -4.44 -8.64
CA ILE A 121 -1.75 -3.29 -9.30
C ILE A 121 -0.42 -3.74 -9.88
N VAL A 122 -0.30 -3.61 -11.18
CA VAL A 122 0.97 -3.83 -11.88
C VAL A 122 1.69 -2.49 -12.04
N ALA A 123 2.92 -2.41 -11.55
CA ALA A 123 3.73 -1.20 -11.64
C ALA A 123 5.02 -1.45 -12.43
N PHE A 124 5.27 -0.57 -13.39
CA PHE A 124 6.47 -0.59 -14.23
C PHE A 124 7.31 0.66 -14.00
N ARG A 125 8.61 0.50 -13.99
CA ARG A 125 9.54 1.63 -13.96
C ARG A 125 10.32 1.68 -15.28
N HIS A 126 10.04 2.71 -16.07
CA HIS A 126 10.82 2.96 -17.29
C HIS A 126 11.96 3.95 -16.99
N PRO A 127 13.21 3.68 -17.39
CA PRO A 127 14.37 4.52 -17.05
C PRO A 127 14.23 6.00 -17.41
N ARG A 128 13.57 6.30 -18.55
CA ARG A 128 13.40 7.66 -19.08
C ARG A 128 12.01 8.24 -18.89
N ARG A 129 10.95 7.40 -18.78
CA ARG A 129 9.55 7.84 -18.74
C ARG A 129 8.93 7.80 -17.35
N GLY A 130 9.68 7.33 -16.34
CA GLY A 130 9.20 7.24 -14.97
C GLY A 130 8.33 6.00 -14.71
N TYR A 131 7.36 6.15 -13.84
CA TYR A 131 6.48 5.06 -13.42
C TYR A 131 5.24 4.96 -14.29
N HIS A 132 4.79 3.74 -14.52
CA HIS A 132 3.52 3.43 -15.15
C HIS A 132 2.79 2.36 -14.33
N THR A 133 1.47 2.46 -14.23
CA THR A 133 0.66 1.49 -13.48
C THR A 133 -0.54 1.03 -14.30
N GLY A 134 -1.01 -0.18 -14.00
CA GLY A 134 -2.20 -0.80 -14.56
C GLY A 134 -2.82 -1.77 -13.56
N ILE A 135 -3.88 -2.45 -13.98
CA ILE A 135 -4.59 -3.49 -13.23
C ILE A 135 -4.41 -4.81 -13.98
N TYR A 136 -4.03 -5.86 -13.23
CA TYR A 136 -3.90 -7.22 -13.73
C TYR A 136 -5.25 -7.91 -13.96
#